data_94b69f2dfe63d84ec6f4f9088201b35f
#
_entry.id   94b69f2dfe63d84ec6f4f9088201b35f
#
_cell.length_a   1.000
_cell.length_b   1.000
_cell.length_c   1.000
_cell.angle_alpha   90.00
_cell.angle_beta   90.00
_cell.angle_gamma   90.00
#
_symmetry.space_group_name_H-M   'P 1'
#
loop_
_entity.id
_entity.type
_entity.pdbx_description
1 polymer ?
#
loop_
_entity_poly.entity_id
_entity_poly.type
_entity_poly.pdbx_seq_one_letter_code
_entity_poly.pdbx_strand_id
1 'polypeptide(L)'
;MNFARNKAFLDVVCHQGNDFQIKDSFWKHLNDVTADWNEPGRFTTFPGYEWSGNTAVGGDRNVIFAEEGFAIRRCSHALLEDRSDADTDAHTISQLYQALRESGDNVVIFAHVGGRYADIHLDHDPELETAVEIHSDWGTFEWIARDSFRLGRRIGIVANSDGHKGRPGAS
;
A
#
# COMPACT_ATOMS: atom_id res chain seq x y z
N MET A 1 -13.94 -4.39 6.14
CA MET A 1 -14.93 -4.54 5.04
C MET A 1 -16.34 -4.09 5.45
N ASN A 2 -17.00 -4.70 6.48
CA ASN A 2 -18.38 -4.37 6.85
C ASN A 2 -18.66 -2.87 7.08
N PHE A 3 -17.78 -2.17 7.79
CA PHE A 3 -17.93 -0.72 8.03
C PHE A 3 -17.84 0.07 6.71
N ALA A 4 -16.84 -0.22 5.88
CA ALA A 4 -16.64 0.44 4.59
C ALA A 4 -17.92 0.37 3.73
N ARG A 5 -18.43 -0.85 3.50
CA ARG A 5 -19.59 -1.05 2.65
C ARG A 5 -20.90 -0.54 3.26
N ASN A 6 -21.19 -0.89 4.52
CA ASN A 6 -22.54 -0.76 5.08
C ASN A 6 -22.73 0.47 5.99
N LYS A 7 -21.66 1.19 6.32
CA LYS A 7 -21.70 2.39 7.18
C LYS A 7 -21.12 3.62 6.49
N ALA A 8 -19.97 3.47 5.83
CA ALA A 8 -19.32 4.55 5.10
C ALA A 8 -19.78 4.62 3.64
N PHE A 9 -20.49 3.59 3.13
CA PHE A 9 -21.01 3.51 1.76
C PHE A 9 -19.93 3.69 0.70
N LEU A 10 -18.74 3.15 0.96
CA LEU A 10 -17.66 3.13 -0.01
C LEU A 10 -17.94 2.09 -1.09
N ASP A 11 -17.57 2.39 -2.31
CA ASP A 11 -17.62 1.47 -3.45
C ASP A 11 -16.38 0.58 -3.53
N VAL A 12 -15.24 1.07 -2.98
CA VAL A 12 -13.94 0.41 -3.04
C VAL A 12 -13.24 0.48 -1.69
N VAL A 13 -12.56 -0.59 -1.31
CA VAL A 13 -11.68 -0.60 -0.13
C VAL A 13 -10.48 -1.51 -0.33
N CYS A 14 -9.34 -1.10 0.22
CA CYS A 14 -8.14 -1.92 0.33
C CYS A 14 -7.62 -1.87 1.78
N HIS A 15 -7.13 -3.01 2.28
CA HIS A 15 -6.41 -3.06 3.55
C HIS A 15 -4.99 -2.51 3.35
N GLN A 16 -4.54 -1.63 4.25
CA GLN A 16 -3.22 -1.00 4.18
C GLN A 16 -2.51 -1.04 5.56
N GLY A 17 -2.48 -2.21 6.20
CA GLY A 17 -1.69 -2.39 7.42
C GLY A 17 -0.20 -2.45 7.12
N ASN A 18 0.62 -2.05 8.12
CA ASN A 18 2.08 -2.04 7.98
C ASN A 18 2.64 -3.45 7.74
N ASP A 19 3.47 -3.60 6.73
CA ASP A 19 4.07 -4.86 6.31
C ASP A 19 4.79 -5.61 7.44
N PHE A 20 5.57 -4.90 8.26
CA PHE A 20 6.33 -5.45 9.38
C PHE A 20 5.47 -5.99 10.53
N GLN A 21 4.15 -5.83 10.48
CA GLN A 21 3.17 -6.40 11.43
C GLN A 21 2.34 -7.53 10.82
N ILE A 22 2.42 -7.75 9.52
CA ILE A 22 1.64 -8.75 8.81
C ILE A 22 2.48 -10.02 8.64
N LYS A 23 2.20 -11.06 9.43
CA LYS A 23 2.77 -12.39 9.24
C LYS A 23 2.09 -13.13 8.09
N ASP A 24 2.77 -14.12 7.50
CA ASP A 24 2.29 -14.87 6.32
C ASP A 24 0.86 -15.43 6.51
N SER A 25 0.60 -16.07 7.65
CA SER A 25 -0.75 -16.61 7.93
C SER A 25 -1.83 -15.53 7.98
N PHE A 26 -1.49 -14.31 8.43
CA PHE A 26 -2.43 -13.20 8.44
C PHE A 26 -2.59 -12.59 7.04
N TRP A 27 -1.52 -12.54 6.24
CA TRP A 27 -1.60 -12.13 4.84
C TRP A 27 -2.53 -13.03 4.03
N LYS A 28 -2.41 -14.35 4.19
CA LYS A 28 -3.34 -15.31 3.58
C LYS A 28 -4.79 -15.06 4.00
N HIS A 29 -5.02 -14.88 5.30
CA HIS A 29 -6.36 -14.56 5.81
C HIS A 29 -6.90 -13.23 5.25
N LEU A 30 -6.08 -12.20 5.09
CA LEU A 30 -6.49 -10.94 4.46
C LEU A 30 -6.91 -11.13 3.01
N ASN A 31 -6.20 -11.97 2.25
CA ASN A 31 -6.57 -12.32 0.88
C ASN A 31 -7.93 -13.04 0.84
N ASP A 32 -8.15 -14.04 1.70
CA ASP A 32 -9.43 -14.74 1.81
C ASP A 32 -10.58 -13.79 2.12
N VAL A 33 -10.41 -12.91 3.13
CA VAL A 33 -11.41 -11.90 3.50
C VAL A 33 -11.66 -10.91 2.35
N THR A 34 -10.63 -10.55 1.60
CA THR A 34 -10.76 -9.67 0.44
C THR A 34 -11.63 -10.33 -0.63
N ALA A 35 -11.31 -11.58 -0.99
CA ALA A 35 -12.10 -12.35 -1.96
C ALA A 35 -13.57 -12.50 -1.53
N ASP A 36 -13.80 -12.86 -0.26
CA ASP A 36 -15.15 -13.07 0.29
C ASP A 36 -16.04 -11.81 0.25
N TRP A 37 -15.44 -10.63 0.35
CA TRP A 37 -16.17 -9.36 0.35
C TRP A 37 -16.27 -8.70 -1.01
N ASN A 38 -15.56 -9.17 -2.01
CA ASN A 38 -15.60 -8.64 -3.36
C ASN A 38 -16.95 -8.99 -4.03
N GLU A 39 -17.76 -7.98 -4.30
CA GLU A 39 -19.08 -8.12 -4.93
C GLU A 39 -19.11 -7.27 -6.20
N PRO A 40 -18.84 -7.87 -7.39
CA PRO A 40 -18.76 -7.14 -8.65
C PRO A 40 -19.96 -6.25 -8.93
N GLY A 41 -19.69 -4.99 -9.25
CA GLY A 41 -20.73 -3.99 -9.54
C GLY A 41 -21.37 -3.35 -8.31
N ARG A 42 -20.95 -3.72 -7.09
CA ARG A 42 -21.48 -3.16 -5.85
C ARG A 42 -20.41 -2.72 -4.86
N PHE A 43 -19.42 -3.56 -4.61
CA PHE A 43 -18.35 -3.28 -3.66
C PHE A 43 -17.08 -4.00 -4.08
N THR A 44 -16.06 -3.25 -4.43
CA THR A 44 -14.78 -3.82 -4.86
C THR A 44 -13.79 -3.81 -3.70
N THR A 45 -13.11 -4.94 -3.52
CA THR A 45 -12.08 -5.08 -2.50
C THR A 45 -10.78 -5.50 -3.16
N PHE A 46 -9.67 -4.91 -2.70
CA PHE A 46 -8.34 -5.25 -3.16
C PHE A 46 -7.46 -5.70 -2.01
N PRO A 47 -6.63 -6.74 -2.17
CA PRO A 47 -5.58 -7.05 -1.21
C PRO A 47 -4.48 -6.01 -1.31
N GLY A 48 -3.92 -5.63 -0.17
CA GLY A 48 -2.84 -4.67 -0.14
C GLY A 48 -2.25 -4.48 1.25
N TYR A 49 -1.17 -3.75 1.30
CA TYR A 49 -0.43 -3.45 2.51
C TYR A 49 0.37 -2.15 2.34
N GLU A 50 0.77 -1.57 3.45
CA GLU A 50 1.74 -0.49 3.47
C GLU A 50 3.15 -1.07 3.57
N TRP A 51 3.96 -0.90 2.53
CA TRP A 51 5.40 -1.15 2.61
C TRP A 51 6.03 -0.02 3.41
N SER A 52 6.49 -0.35 4.62
CA SER A 52 6.82 0.61 5.66
C SER A 52 8.32 0.82 5.81
N GLY A 53 8.96 1.27 4.75
CA GLY A 53 10.38 1.61 4.74
C GLY A 53 10.68 2.90 5.51
N ASN A 54 11.85 2.96 6.17
CA ASN A 54 12.34 4.25 6.64
C ASN A 54 12.53 5.21 5.45
N THR A 55 12.38 6.52 5.67
CA THR A 55 12.54 7.52 4.62
C THR A 55 13.86 7.38 3.85
N ALA A 56 14.95 7.05 4.56
CA ALA A 56 16.28 6.85 3.94
C ALA A 56 16.37 5.66 2.97
N VAL A 57 15.40 4.73 2.97
CA VAL A 57 15.33 3.58 2.04
C VAL A 57 14.13 3.68 1.10
N GLY A 58 13.39 4.78 1.14
CA GLY A 58 12.26 5.06 0.26
C GLY A 58 11.05 5.68 0.96
N GLY A 59 10.85 5.41 2.26
CA GLY A 59 9.67 5.82 3.00
C GLY A 59 8.42 4.99 2.64
N ASP A 60 7.31 5.31 3.26
CA ASP A 60 6.08 4.52 3.17
C ASP A 60 5.47 4.52 1.75
N ARG A 61 5.00 3.34 1.32
CA ARG A 61 4.29 3.12 0.05
C ARG A 61 3.06 2.24 0.28
N ASN A 62 1.92 2.65 -0.23
CA ASN A 62 0.76 1.78 -0.32
C ASN A 62 0.89 0.88 -1.55
N VAL A 63 0.84 -0.44 -1.34
CA VAL A 63 0.89 -1.46 -2.39
C VAL A 63 -0.48 -2.11 -2.50
N ILE A 64 -1.07 -2.08 -3.68
CA ILE A 64 -2.42 -2.60 -3.96
C ILE A 64 -2.35 -3.57 -5.12
N PHE A 65 -2.74 -4.82 -4.91
CA PHE A 65 -2.83 -5.83 -5.95
C PHE A 65 -4.22 -5.85 -6.58
N ALA A 66 -4.29 -6.11 -7.87
CA ALA A 66 -5.56 -6.23 -8.58
C ALA A 66 -6.33 -7.52 -8.23
N GLU A 67 -5.63 -8.53 -7.72
CA GLU A 67 -6.17 -9.84 -7.37
C GLU A 67 -5.38 -10.46 -6.21
N GLU A 68 -5.92 -11.53 -5.64
CA GLU A 68 -5.32 -12.23 -4.50
C GLU A 68 -4.20 -13.19 -4.95
N GLY A 69 -3.41 -13.67 -3.95
CA GLY A 69 -2.45 -14.75 -4.13
C GLY A 69 -1.00 -14.31 -4.35
N PHE A 70 -0.74 -13.01 -4.42
CA PHE A 70 0.63 -12.50 -4.54
C PHE A 70 1.37 -12.49 -3.19
N ALA A 71 2.69 -12.58 -3.24
CA ALA A 71 3.52 -12.53 -2.06
C ALA A 71 3.56 -11.10 -1.48
N ILE A 72 3.51 -10.99 -0.16
CA ILE A 72 3.83 -9.74 0.51
C ILE A 72 5.35 -9.49 0.46
N ARG A 73 5.76 -8.28 0.09
CA ARG A 73 7.16 -7.83 0.05
C ARG A 73 7.39 -6.88 1.21
N ARG A 74 7.90 -7.38 2.33
CA ARG A 74 8.11 -6.54 3.51
C ARG A 74 9.40 -5.77 3.41
N CYS A 75 9.42 -4.58 4.00
CA CYS A 75 10.65 -3.85 4.24
C CYS A 75 11.54 -4.60 5.25
N SER A 76 10.94 -5.24 6.25
CA SER A 76 11.67 -5.92 7.30
C SER A 76 10.83 -6.93 8.07
N HIS A 77 11.44 -8.09 8.39
CA HIS A 77 10.92 -9.09 9.33
C HIS A 77 11.35 -8.86 10.79
N ALA A 78 11.96 -7.71 11.13
CA ALA A 78 12.56 -7.52 12.45
C ALA A 78 11.60 -7.71 13.63
N LEU A 79 10.30 -7.44 13.44
CA LEU A 79 9.26 -7.59 14.48
C LEU A 79 8.44 -8.88 14.35
N LEU A 80 8.74 -9.74 13.39
CA LEU A 80 8.03 -11.00 13.18
C LEU A 80 8.87 -12.18 13.66
N GLU A 81 8.25 -13.08 14.43
CA GLU A 81 8.87 -14.33 14.88
C GLU A 81 8.98 -15.35 13.73
N ASP A 82 7.90 -15.47 12.93
CA ASP A 82 7.87 -16.30 11.74
C ASP A 82 8.66 -15.62 10.62
N ARG A 83 9.63 -16.33 10.09
CA ARG A 83 10.52 -15.89 9.00
C ARG A 83 10.48 -16.81 7.80
N SER A 84 9.45 -17.63 7.68
CA SER A 84 9.34 -18.64 6.63
C SER A 84 9.29 -18.05 5.21
N ASP A 85 8.89 -16.79 5.08
CA ASP A 85 8.80 -16.03 3.83
C ASP A 85 9.73 -14.80 3.78
N ALA A 86 10.78 -14.78 4.63
CA ALA A 86 11.72 -13.65 4.68
C ALA A 86 12.56 -13.46 3.42
N ASP A 87 12.64 -14.47 2.58
CA ASP A 87 13.30 -14.43 1.27
C ASP A 87 12.51 -13.56 0.25
N THR A 88 11.26 -13.23 0.55
CA THR A 88 10.45 -12.32 -0.28
C THR A 88 10.62 -10.84 0.10
N ASP A 89 11.37 -10.52 1.15
CA ASP A 89 11.56 -9.14 1.62
C ASP A 89 12.23 -8.24 0.58
N ALA A 90 11.82 -6.99 0.59
CA ALA A 90 12.41 -5.90 -0.19
C ALA A 90 12.79 -4.76 0.76
N HIS A 91 14.06 -4.60 1.07
CA HIS A 91 14.54 -3.70 2.12
C HIS A 91 14.69 -2.25 1.67
N THR A 92 14.62 -1.99 0.37
CA THR A 92 14.66 -0.67 -0.23
C THR A 92 13.55 -0.53 -1.27
N ILE A 93 13.17 0.71 -1.57
CA ILE A 93 12.15 0.97 -2.61
C ILE A 93 12.55 0.41 -3.97
N SER A 94 13.83 0.50 -4.34
CA SER A 94 14.34 -0.08 -5.60
C SER A 94 14.20 -1.61 -5.65
N GLN A 95 14.44 -2.29 -4.52
CA GLN A 95 14.22 -3.74 -4.40
C GLN A 95 12.74 -4.09 -4.49
N LEU A 96 11.86 -3.26 -3.90
CA LEU A 96 10.42 -3.46 -4.01
C LEU A 96 9.97 -3.38 -5.48
N TYR A 97 10.35 -2.33 -6.20
CA TYR A 97 10.01 -2.19 -7.62
C TYR A 97 10.56 -3.36 -8.45
N GLN A 98 11.83 -3.73 -8.25
CA GLN A 98 12.42 -4.85 -8.94
C GLN A 98 11.65 -6.14 -8.69
N ALA A 99 11.36 -6.49 -7.44
CA ALA A 99 10.66 -7.71 -7.07
C ALA A 99 9.24 -7.78 -7.65
N LEU A 100 8.50 -6.66 -7.66
CA LEU A 100 7.16 -6.59 -8.23
C LEU A 100 7.18 -6.70 -9.77
N ARG A 101 8.20 -6.15 -10.44
CA ARG A 101 8.36 -6.32 -11.90
C ARG A 101 8.74 -7.75 -12.27
N GLU A 102 9.65 -8.37 -11.53
CA GLU A 102 10.10 -9.74 -11.79
C GLU A 102 9.00 -10.77 -11.56
N SER A 103 8.13 -10.56 -10.59
CA SER A 103 6.98 -11.43 -10.34
C SER A 103 5.83 -11.22 -11.34
N GLY A 104 5.83 -10.11 -12.07
CA GLY A 104 4.77 -9.78 -13.03
C GLY A 104 3.43 -9.47 -12.37
N ASP A 105 3.44 -9.06 -11.11
CA ASP A 105 2.25 -8.79 -10.33
C ASP A 105 1.46 -7.61 -10.94
N ASN A 106 0.15 -7.77 -11.05
CA ASN A 106 -0.74 -6.67 -11.42
C ASN A 106 -1.00 -5.80 -10.20
N VAL A 107 -0.19 -4.75 -10.06
CA VAL A 107 -0.09 -3.94 -8.83
C VAL A 107 -0.04 -2.45 -9.15
N VAL A 108 -0.57 -1.66 -8.23
CA VAL A 108 -0.45 -0.19 -8.21
C VAL A 108 0.20 0.22 -6.89
N ILE A 109 1.14 1.14 -6.97
CA ILE A 109 1.81 1.71 -5.80
C ILE A 109 1.50 3.19 -5.70
N PHE A 110 1.32 3.67 -4.45
CA PHE A 110 1.20 5.09 -4.14
C PHE A 110 2.30 5.49 -3.18
N ALA A 111 3.04 6.55 -3.52
CA ALA A 111 3.89 7.21 -2.54
C ALA A 111 2.99 7.83 -1.44
N HIS A 112 3.27 7.49 -0.19
CA HIS A 112 2.45 7.80 0.98
C HIS A 112 3.20 8.67 1.99
N VAL A 113 2.46 9.48 2.74
CA VAL A 113 2.98 10.24 3.88
C VAL A 113 2.31 9.73 5.15
N GLY A 114 2.86 8.65 5.68
CA GLY A 114 2.51 8.09 6.98
C GLY A 114 3.47 8.52 8.08
N GLY A 115 3.79 7.60 8.97
CA GLY A 115 4.79 7.82 10.02
C GLY A 115 6.20 8.06 9.48
N ARG A 116 6.49 7.55 8.29
CA ARG A 116 7.74 7.73 7.52
C ARG A 116 7.35 8.21 6.13
N TYR A 117 7.51 9.50 5.87
CA TYR A 117 7.13 10.04 4.56
C TYR A 117 7.97 9.46 3.42
N ALA A 118 7.32 9.24 2.29
CA ALA A 118 7.97 8.76 1.08
C ALA A 118 9.04 9.74 0.59
N ASP A 119 10.27 9.24 0.39
CA ASP A 119 11.28 9.99 -0.37
C ASP A 119 11.07 9.72 -1.86
N ILE A 120 10.39 10.65 -2.51
CA ILE A 120 10.12 10.57 -3.94
C ILE A 120 11.35 10.91 -4.81
N HIS A 121 12.44 11.39 -4.22
CA HIS A 121 13.67 11.69 -4.95
C HIS A 121 14.60 10.49 -5.07
N LEU A 122 14.47 9.50 -4.17
CA LEU A 122 15.39 8.36 -4.09
C LEU A 122 15.25 7.42 -5.28
N ASP A 123 14.02 7.05 -5.64
CA ASP A 123 13.72 6.19 -6.78
C ASP A 123 12.27 6.40 -7.24
N HIS A 124 11.95 5.96 -8.47
CA HIS A 124 10.61 6.01 -9.03
C HIS A 124 10.45 5.04 -10.18
N ASP A 125 9.42 4.23 -10.11
CA ASP A 125 9.00 3.38 -11.20
C ASP A 125 7.70 3.93 -11.82
N PRO A 126 7.72 4.50 -13.05
CA PRO A 126 6.58 5.18 -13.64
C PRO A 126 5.42 4.24 -14.04
N GLU A 127 5.64 2.93 -14.09
CA GLU A 127 4.60 1.94 -14.38
C GLU A 127 3.95 1.38 -13.13
N LEU A 128 4.69 1.31 -12.02
CA LEU A 128 4.21 0.81 -10.74
C LEU A 128 3.72 1.94 -9.82
N GLU A 129 4.53 2.98 -9.61
CA GLU A 129 4.16 4.14 -8.77
C GLU A 129 3.44 5.18 -9.63
N THR A 130 2.15 4.96 -9.83
CA THR A 130 1.30 5.76 -10.72
C THR A 130 0.57 6.90 -10.04
N ALA A 131 0.65 7.01 -8.71
CA ALA A 131 0.00 8.06 -7.94
C ALA A 131 0.82 8.47 -6.70
N VAL A 132 0.45 9.61 -6.12
CA VAL A 132 0.89 10.06 -4.80
C VAL A 132 -0.32 10.36 -3.94
N GLU A 133 -0.23 10.03 -2.66
CA GLU A 133 -1.27 10.31 -1.67
C GLU A 133 -1.00 11.65 -1.00
N ILE A 134 -1.93 12.60 -1.21
CA ILE A 134 -1.79 13.95 -0.68
C ILE A 134 -2.50 14.17 0.65
N HIS A 135 -3.35 13.24 1.07
CA HIS A 135 -4.11 13.36 2.31
C HIS A 135 -4.39 11.99 2.94
N SER A 136 -4.19 11.91 4.25
CA SER A 136 -4.53 10.77 5.10
C SER A 136 -4.89 11.24 6.52
N ASP A 137 -5.07 10.32 7.46
CA ASP A 137 -5.25 10.64 8.90
C ASP A 137 -4.04 11.41 9.50
N TRP A 138 -2.88 11.37 8.84
CA TRP A 138 -1.68 12.12 9.23
C TRP A 138 -1.70 13.59 8.82
N GLY A 139 -2.53 13.98 7.86
CA GLY A 139 -2.65 15.38 7.40
C GLY A 139 -2.74 15.53 5.89
N THR A 140 -2.57 16.77 5.43
CA THR A 140 -2.58 17.12 4.00
C THR A 140 -1.19 17.54 3.56
N PHE A 141 -0.66 16.86 2.54
CA PHE A 141 0.73 16.94 2.10
C PHE A 141 0.84 17.27 0.60
N GLU A 142 0.34 18.42 0.20
CA GLU A 142 0.36 18.88 -1.21
C GLU A 142 1.78 18.94 -1.80
N TRP A 143 2.80 19.05 -0.94
CA TRP A 143 4.20 19.11 -1.37
C TRP A 143 4.61 17.90 -2.19
N ILE A 144 4.11 16.68 -1.87
CA ILE A 144 4.50 15.45 -2.57
C ILE A 144 4.03 15.47 -4.03
N ALA A 145 2.81 15.96 -4.30
CA ALA A 145 2.31 16.14 -5.66
C ALA A 145 3.08 17.23 -6.40
N ARG A 146 3.27 18.40 -5.76
CA ARG A 146 4.02 19.52 -6.34
C ARG A 146 5.44 19.13 -6.73
N ASP A 147 6.14 18.39 -5.86
CA ASP A 147 7.52 18.01 -6.09
C ASP A 147 7.61 16.88 -7.13
N SER A 148 6.64 15.94 -7.17
CA SER A 148 6.51 14.96 -8.26
C SER A 148 6.34 15.63 -9.63
N PHE A 149 5.51 16.66 -9.73
CA PHE A 149 5.35 17.43 -10.98
C PHE A 149 6.63 18.18 -11.36
N ARG A 150 7.36 18.73 -10.38
CA ARG A 150 8.67 19.37 -10.62
C ARG A 150 9.72 18.39 -11.14
N LEU A 151 9.63 17.13 -10.75
CA LEU A 151 10.45 16.04 -11.27
C LEU A 151 9.99 15.55 -12.67
N GLY A 152 8.95 16.16 -13.24
CA GLY A 152 8.41 15.81 -14.55
C GLY A 152 7.61 14.52 -14.59
N ARG A 153 7.16 14.01 -13.45
CA ARG A 153 6.42 12.77 -13.37
C ARG A 153 4.97 12.91 -13.83
N ARG A 154 4.46 11.88 -14.49
CA ARG A 154 3.04 11.74 -14.83
C ARG A 154 2.38 10.86 -13.79
N ILE A 155 1.74 11.46 -12.83
CA ILE A 155 1.14 10.77 -11.68
C ILE A 155 -0.32 11.19 -11.48
N GLY A 156 -1.12 10.27 -10.92
CA GLY A 156 -2.41 10.57 -10.32
C GLY A 156 -2.26 11.12 -8.89
N ILE A 157 -3.33 11.69 -8.39
CA ILE A 157 -3.43 12.17 -7.00
C ILE A 157 -4.53 11.39 -6.32
N VAL A 158 -4.23 10.82 -5.15
CA VAL A 158 -5.19 10.12 -4.30
C VAL A 158 -5.25 10.74 -2.91
N ALA A 159 -6.35 10.48 -2.23
CA ALA A 159 -6.56 10.83 -0.83
C ALA A 159 -7.30 9.68 -0.16
N ASN A 160 -6.80 9.20 0.94
CA ASN A 160 -7.36 8.06 1.65
C ASN A 160 -7.56 8.38 3.14
N SER A 161 -8.24 7.50 3.85
CA SER A 161 -8.45 7.71 5.28
C SER A 161 -7.23 7.34 6.12
N ASP A 162 -6.48 6.33 5.73
CA ASP A 162 -5.39 5.74 6.55
C ASP A 162 -5.79 5.55 8.02
N GLY A 163 -7.04 5.22 8.24
CA GLY A 163 -7.66 5.21 9.58
C GLY A 163 -7.30 3.98 10.39
N HIS A 164 -6.66 4.17 11.55
CA HIS A 164 -6.19 3.12 12.45
C HIS A 164 -7.26 2.53 13.37
N LYS A 165 -8.55 2.82 13.15
CA LYS A 165 -9.66 2.42 14.03
C LYS A 165 -10.62 1.41 13.40
N GLY A 166 -10.24 0.81 12.26
CA GLY A 166 -11.08 -0.14 11.54
C GLY A 166 -12.37 0.46 10.97
N ARG A 167 -12.39 1.78 10.73
CA ARG A 167 -13.53 2.52 10.21
C ARG A 167 -13.16 3.30 8.94
N PRO A 168 -12.79 2.60 7.84
CA PRO A 168 -12.41 3.26 6.60
C PRO A 168 -13.55 4.14 6.07
N GLY A 169 -13.23 5.37 5.68
CA GLY A 169 -14.20 6.37 5.24
C GLY A 169 -14.86 7.17 6.38
N ALA A 170 -14.41 7.02 7.62
CA ALA A 170 -14.88 7.78 8.78
C ALA A 170 -13.72 8.30 9.65
N SER A 171 -12.75 8.91 9.03
CA SER A 171 -11.62 9.62 9.66
C SER A 171 -11.90 11.12 9.74
#